data_554610e931be5e6eb4aed39bc371b179
#
_entry.id   554610e931be5e6eb4aed39bc371b179
#
_cell.length_a   1.000
_cell.length_b   1.000
_cell.length_c   1.000
_cell.angle_alpha   90.00
_cell.angle_beta   90.00
_cell.angle_gamma   90.00
#
_symmetry.space_group_name_H-M   'P 1'
#
loop_
_entity.id
_entity.type
_entity.pdbx_description
1 polymer ?
#
loop_
_entity_poly.entity_id
_entity_poly.type
_entity_poly.pdbx_seq_one_letter_code
_entity_poly.pdbx_strand_id
1 'polypeptide(L)'
;MFVAREHELQVLEKLFTSDSFEMVVLYGRRRVGKTALIDEFVKDKRVLYFTAIQQSAKMNLEDFSRAALSFFGMPDSTPSFGGWSDALSFVAERAAQTDERMVFVFDEFPYAAAAEPALPSMLQIAIDHGFLATKVTMILSGSNEGFMENDVLGRKSPLYGRRTAQIRLLPFDYADAAKFLTNTSPQELVQYYATFGGTPYYLARIQEADGFESNVLRLMFDNLGVLREEPMMLLRQELREPASYYSILQSIAGGNSSPKLIAEHAGVGSDSIGAYLKTLVDLRLIERKVPFGEDPSKSRKGMYVVSDPFFAYWFRFVGRNMSILDGNISEEVTSRLAFGPAFDTYVGQQFETICLQWLIRNNAMGNLPFVATQFGKWWGNDPIAHEQTDIDVIAADSLDKTILFGECKWRNSFNETEAIEKLHQRADLVRGYQAGNAWLMLFTKNPVSESTRTRYMDDERMVFVSAEELYTA
;
A
#
# COMPACT_ATOMS: atom_id res chain seq x y z
N MET A 1 -13.09 9.44 -11.70
CA MET A 1 -13.98 8.77 -10.71
C MET A 1 -13.21 8.69 -9.40
N PHE A 2 -13.73 9.20 -8.30
CA PHE A 2 -13.17 9.01 -6.95
C PHE A 2 -13.79 7.72 -6.37
N VAL A 3 -12.97 6.85 -5.82
CA VAL A 3 -13.39 5.51 -5.37
C VAL A 3 -12.82 5.27 -3.99
N ALA A 4 -13.64 4.74 -3.08
CA ALA A 4 -13.30 4.45 -1.69
C ALA A 4 -12.79 5.69 -0.92
N ARG A 5 -12.06 5.52 0.16
CA ARG A 5 -11.52 6.60 1.03
C ARG A 5 -12.58 7.37 1.85
N GLU A 6 -13.71 6.73 2.10
CA GLU A 6 -14.80 7.31 2.88
C GLU A 6 -14.33 7.68 4.30
N HIS A 7 -13.47 6.84 4.89
CA HIS A 7 -12.94 7.08 6.24
C HIS A 7 -12.02 8.30 6.27
N GLU A 8 -11.08 8.39 5.33
CA GLU A 8 -10.16 9.52 5.24
C GLU A 8 -10.90 10.83 4.98
N LEU A 9 -11.92 10.81 4.10
CA LEU A 9 -12.79 11.98 3.87
C LEU A 9 -13.56 12.38 5.15
N GLN A 10 -14.14 11.42 5.87
CA GLN A 10 -14.84 11.70 7.13
C GLN A 10 -13.93 12.35 8.18
N VAL A 11 -12.67 11.90 8.26
CA VAL A 11 -11.68 12.52 9.16
C VAL A 11 -11.41 13.97 8.75
N LEU A 12 -11.20 14.25 7.46
CA LEU A 12 -10.96 15.59 6.93
C LEU A 12 -12.17 16.50 7.15
N GLU A 13 -13.40 16.01 6.89
CA GLU A 13 -14.65 16.77 7.12
C GLU A 13 -14.84 17.10 8.59
N LYS A 14 -14.60 16.14 9.48
CA LYS A 14 -14.70 16.37 10.94
C LYS A 14 -13.72 17.45 11.40
N LEU A 15 -12.50 17.45 10.90
CA LEU A 15 -11.50 18.48 11.23
C LEU A 15 -11.87 19.84 10.63
N PHE A 16 -12.39 19.86 9.41
CA PHE A 16 -12.85 21.11 8.78
C PHE A 16 -14.02 21.77 9.53
N THR A 17 -14.84 20.98 10.23
CA THR A 17 -15.97 21.54 11.03
C THR A 17 -15.58 21.98 12.44
N SER A 18 -14.33 21.80 12.87
CA SER A 18 -13.82 22.19 14.18
C SER A 18 -13.71 23.74 14.28
N ASP A 19 -13.91 24.32 15.47
CA ASP A 19 -13.80 25.78 15.68
C ASP A 19 -12.36 26.26 15.96
N SER A 20 -11.36 25.46 15.64
CA SER A 20 -9.95 25.72 15.86
C SER A 20 -9.12 25.50 14.60
N PHE A 21 -7.86 25.92 14.68
CA PHE A 21 -6.85 25.55 13.70
C PHE A 21 -6.62 24.05 13.71
N GLU A 22 -6.59 23.45 12.53
CA GLU A 22 -6.30 22.04 12.35
C GLU A 22 -5.14 21.85 11.37
N MET A 23 -4.22 20.95 11.72
CA MET A 23 -3.09 20.58 10.86
C MET A 23 -3.10 19.10 10.56
N VAL A 24 -3.36 18.76 9.31
CA VAL A 24 -3.36 17.38 8.79
C VAL A 24 -2.06 17.12 8.04
N VAL A 25 -1.36 16.05 8.41
CA VAL A 25 -0.23 15.54 7.65
C VAL A 25 -0.70 14.37 6.81
N LEU A 26 -0.78 14.58 5.49
CA LEU A 26 -1.23 13.58 4.50
C LEU A 26 -0.04 13.08 3.69
N TYR A 27 0.28 11.79 3.80
CA TYR A 27 1.42 11.25 3.09
C TYR A 27 1.19 9.81 2.63
N GLY A 28 2.05 9.33 1.78
CA GLY A 28 2.00 8.01 1.17
C GLY A 28 2.75 8.01 -0.15
N ARG A 29 3.09 6.82 -0.64
CA ARG A 29 3.82 6.64 -1.90
C ARG A 29 3.16 7.41 -3.05
N ARG A 30 3.93 7.74 -4.06
CA ARG A 30 3.38 8.31 -5.31
C ARG A 30 2.27 7.42 -5.87
N ARG A 31 1.27 8.05 -6.51
CA ARG A 31 0.17 7.37 -7.23
C ARG A 31 -0.87 6.66 -6.37
N VAL A 32 -0.79 6.78 -5.02
CA VAL A 32 -1.80 6.22 -4.10
C VAL A 32 -3.06 7.08 -3.96
N GLY A 33 -3.14 8.24 -4.66
CA GLY A 33 -4.34 9.07 -4.72
C GLY A 33 -4.40 10.21 -3.70
N LYS A 34 -3.26 10.71 -3.17
CA LYS A 34 -3.25 11.87 -2.25
C LYS A 34 -3.93 13.09 -2.83
N THR A 35 -3.51 13.53 -4.02
CA THR A 35 -4.09 14.69 -4.70
C THR A 35 -5.57 14.48 -4.99
N ALA A 36 -5.98 13.28 -5.43
CA ALA A 36 -7.39 12.98 -5.67
C ALA A 36 -8.25 13.06 -4.40
N LEU A 37 -7.70 12.63 -3.24
CA LEU A 37 -8.38 12.79 -1.94
C LEU A 37 -8.50 14.25 -1.54
N ILE A 38 -7.45 15.04 -1.72
CA ILE A 38 -7.48 16.49 -1.46
C ILE A 38 -8.48 17.18 -2.38
N ASP A 39 -8.44 16.90 -3.67
CA ASP A 39 -9.35 17.50 -4.66
C ASP A 39 -10.81 17.17 -4.35
N GLU A 40 -11.11 15.93 -3.96
CA GLU A 40 -12.46 15.54 -3.54
C GLU A 40 -12.91 16.29 -2.29
N PHE A 41 -12.02 16.40 -1.30
CA PHE A 41 -12.31 17.10 -0.04
C PHE A 41 -12.54 18.60 -0.24
N VAL A 42 -11.81 19.25 -1.15
CA VAL A 42 -11.87 20.73 -1.29
C VAL A 42 -12.89 21.23 -2.31
N LYS A 43 -13.63 20.35 -3.00
CA LYS A 43 -14.55 20.69 -4.12
C LYS A 43 -15.44 21.89 -3.84
N ASP A 44 -16.04 21.95 -2.65
CA ASP A 44 -17.02 22.98 -2.27
C ASP A 44 -16.50 23.90 -1.17
N LYS A 45 -15.16 24.00 -1.02
CA LYS A 45 -14.51 24.75 0.04
C LYS A 45 -13.66 25.89 -0.50
N ARG A 46 -13.51 26.93 0.26
CA ARG A 46 -12.57 28.01 0.00
C ARG A 46 -11.15 27.50 0.26
N VAL A 47 -10.33 27.34 -0.79
CA VAL A 47 -9.03 26.69 -0.71
C VAL A 47 -7.90 27.57 -1.26
N LEU A 48 -6.85 27.77 -0.43
CA LEU A 48 -5.53 28.17 -0.89
C LEU A 48 -4.75 26.90 -1.20
N TYR A 49 -4.54 26.62 -2.49
CA TYR A 49 -3.85 25.42 -2.94
C TYR A 49 -2.48 25.83 -3.52
N PHE A 50 -1.42 25.29 -2.94
CA PHE A 50 -0.06 25.44 -3.46
C PHE A 50 0.61 24.08 -3.58
N THR A 51 1.19 23.78 -4.74
CA THR A 51 1.99 22.58 -4.97
C THR A 51 3.45 22.99 -5.18
N ALA A 52 4.32 22.54 -4.29
CA ALA A 52 5.75 22.73 -4.47
C ALA A 52 6.29 21.77 -5.54
N ILE A 53 7.26 22.25 -6.31
CA ILE A 53 7.95 21.45 -7.31
C ILE A 53 9.46 21.44 -7.05
N GLN A 54 10.17 20.51 -7.68
CA GLN A 54 11.62 20.41 -7.56
C GLN A 54 12.32 21.55 -8.31
N GLN A 55 12.45 22.70 -7.63
CA GLN A 55 13.05 23.94 -8.15
C GLN A 55 13.71 24.72 -7.01
N SER A 56 14.29 25.91 -7.31
CA SER A 56 14.93 26.74 -6.28
C SER A 56 13.93 27.25 -5.24
N ALA A 57 14.43 27.56 -4.03
CA ALA A 57 13.62 28.14 -2.95
C ALA A 57 12.93 29.44 -3.39
N LYS A 58 13.64 30.28 -4.16
CA LYS A 58 13.09 31.54 -4.69
C LYS A 58 11.89 31.30 -5.60
N MET A 59 11.98 30.37 -6.54
CA MET A 59 10.87 30.07 -7.48
C MET A 59 9.67 29.47 -6.76
N ASN A 60 9.88 28.56 -5.80
CA ASN A 60 8.78 28.03 -4.97
C ASN A 60 8.10 29.15 -4.17
N LEU A 61 8.87 30.12 -3.63
CA LEU A 61 8.31 31.27 -2.91
C LEU A 61 7.53 32.20 -3.84
N GLU A 62 8.01 32.44 -5.05
CA GLU A 62 7.30 33.26 -6.06
C GLU A 62 5.98 32.61 -6.46
N ASP A 63 5.95 31.29 -6.69
CA ASP A 63 4.74 30.55 -7.02
C ASP A 63 3.75 30.52 -5.86
N PHE A 64 4.24 30.31 -4.63
CA PHE A 64 3.43 30.43 -3.41
C PHE A 64 2.86 31.82 -3.23
N SER A 65 3.68 32.85 -3.43
CA SER A 65 3.26 34.26 -3.32
C SER A 65 2.13 34.56 -4.28
N ARG A 66 2.24 34.12 -5.53
CA ARG A 66 1.18 34.30 -6.54
C ARG A 66 -0.11 33.62 -6.12
N ALA A 67 -0.03 32.37 -5.65
CA ALA A 67 -1.21 31.63 -5.19
C ALA A 67 -1.88 32.33 -3.99
N ALA A 68 -1.12 32.73 -2.97
CA ALA A 68 -1.63 33.37 -1.77
C ALA A 68 -2.22 34.76 -2.04
N LEU A 69 -1.51 35.59 -2.81
CA LEU A 69 -1.98 36.95 -3.17
C LEU A 69 -3.27 36.89 -4.02
N SER A 70 -3.33 36.01 -5.00
CA SER A 70 -4.53 35.78 -5.82
C SER A 70 -5.70 35.29 -4.98
N PHE A 71 -5.48 34.33 -4.08
CA PHE A 71 -6.51 33.79 -3.19
C PHE A 71 -7.15 34.87 -2.30
N PHE A 72 -6.35 35.83 -1.82
CA PHE A 72 -6.85 36.96 -1.02
C PHE A 72 -7.26 38.19 -1.86
N GLY A 73 -7.37 38.06 -3.17
CA GLY A 73 -7.85 39.12 -4.06
C GLY A 73 -6.91 40.30 -4.18
N MET A 74 -5.62 40.14 -3.98
CA MET A 74 -4.62 41.19 -4.17
C MET A 74 -4.39 41.42 -5.65
N PRO A 75 -4.07 42.68 -6.05
CA PRO A 75 -3.78 43.00 -7.47
C PRO A 75 -2.62 42.14 -8.01
N ASP A 76 -2.69 41.76 -9.28
CA ASP A 76 -1.63 41.00 -9.96
C ASP A 76 -0.27 41.73 -9.98
N SER A 77 -0.27 43.03 -9.80
CA SER A 77 0.93 43.87 -9.70
C SER A 77 1.60 43.82 -8.34
N THR A 78 1.00 43.12 -7.33
CA THR A 78 1.57 43.02 -6.01
C THR A 78 2.86 42.19 -6.10
N PRO A 79 4.01 42.71 -5.58
CA PRO A 79 5.27 41.95 -5.57
C PRO A 79 5.18 40.65 -4.74
N SER A 80 5.95 39.65 -5.17
CA SER A 80 6.14 38.45 -4.36
C SER A 80 6.77 38.77 -3.01
N PHE A 81 6.50 37.95 -1.99
CA PHE A 81 7.07 38.10 -0.67
C PHE A 81 8.61 37.97 -0.70
N GLY A 82 9.28 38.72 0.20
CA GLY A 82 10.74 38.66 0.34
C GLY A 82 11.26 37.38 0.99
N GLY A 83 10.40 36.66 1.72
CA GLY A 83 10.74 35.41 2.40
C GLY A 83 9.52 34.60 2.78
N TRP A 84 9.73 33.33 3.09
CA TRP A 84 8.68 32.41 3.53
C TRP A 84 7.99 32.85 4.82
N SER A 85 8.76 33.47 5.77
CA SER A 85 8.18 33.98 7.01
C SER A 85 7.13 35.04 6.75
N ASP A 86 7.42 36.02 5.86
CA ASP A 86 6.47 37.07 5.51
C ASP A 86 5.25 36.50 4.79
N ALA A 87 5.48 35.54 3.88
CA ALA A 87 4.44 34.88 3.12
C ALA A 87 3.46 34.10 4.03
N LEU A 88 3.97 33.32 4.96
CA LEU A 88 3.18 32.53 5.90
C LEU A 88 2.44 33.42 6.90
N SER A 89 3.11 34.47 7.42
CA SER A 89 2.50 35.46 8.30
C SER A 89 1.35 36.19 7.61
N PHE A 90 1.53 36.60 6.37
CA PHE A 90 0.47 37.23 5.57
C PHE A 90 -0.79 36.32 5.48
N VAL A 91 -0.60 35.01 5.19
CA VAL A 91 -1.73 34.08 5.13
C VAL A 91 -2.44 33.96 6.45
N ALA A 92 -1.67 33.83 7.55
CA ALA A 92 -2.22 33.71 8.91
C ALA A 92 -2.99 34.99 9.33
N GLU A 93 -2.42 36.19 9.09
CA GLU A 93 -3.05 37.47 9.40
C GLU A 93 -4.35 37.67 8.59
N ARG A 94 -4.35 37.33 7.29
CA ARG A 94 -5.56 37.42 6.47
C ARG A 94 -6.63 36.44 6.89
N ALA A 95 -6.25 35.21 7.26
CA ALA A 95 -7.17 34.22 7.77
C ALA A 95 -7.78 34.65 9.13
N ALA A 96 -7.02 35.33 9.99
CA ALA A 96 -7.50 35.85 11.27
C ALA A 96 -8.49 37.04 11.15
N GLN A 97 -8.51 37.70 9.98
CA GLN A 97 -9.42 38.84 9.71
C GLN A 97 -10.85 38.40 9.28
N THR A 98 -11.08 37.10 9.14
CA THR A 98 -12.38 36.57 8.70
C THR A 98 -12.76 35.37 9.57
N ASP A 99 -14.08 35.21 9.81
CA ASP A 99 -14.63 34.01 10.45
C ASP A 99 -14.86 32.88 9.45
N GLU A 100 -14.63 33.12 8.14
CA GLU A 100 -14.78 32.09 7.13
C GLU A 100 -13.69 31.03 7.28
N ARG A 101 -14.13 29.78 7.25
CA ARG A 101 -13.22 28.65 7.19
C ARG A 101 -12.55 28.59 5.83
N MET A 102 -11.28 28.23 5.84
CA MET A 102 -10.55 27.95 4.63
C MET A 102 -9.67 26.71 4.79
N VAL A 103 -9.40 26.05 3.69
CA VAL A 103 -8.38 25.01 3.63
C VAL A 103 -7.10 25.64 3.06
N PHE A 104 -5.97 25.37 3.71
CA PHE A 104 -4.66 25.69 3.16
C PHE A 104 -3.95 24.38 2.83
N VAL A 105 -3.82 24.06 1.54
CA VAL A 105 -3.10 22.89 1.04
C VAL A 105 -1.69 23.29 0.65
N PHE A 106 -0.71 22.69 1.31
CA PHE A 106 0.69 22.73 0.91
C PHE A 106 1.07 21.33 0.38
N ASP A 107 0.84 21.13 -0.92
CA ASP A 107 1.11 19.85 -1.56
C ASP A 107 2.59 19.71 -1.95
N GLU A 108 3.11 18.49 -1.89
CA GLU A 108 4.52 18.15 -2.10
C GLU A 108 5.48 19.02 -1.26
N PHE A 109 5.13 19.27 0.00
CA PHE A 109 5.93 20.01 0.99
C PHE A 109 7.40 19.58 1.04
N PRO A 110 7.77 18.30 0.89
CA PRO A 110 9.16 17.86 0.85
C PRO A 110 10.03 18.60 -0.17
N TYR A 111 9.51 19.00 -1.34
CA TYR A 111 10.29 19.72 -2.33
C TYR A 111 10.64 21.14 -1.88
N ALA A 112 9.67 21.85 -1.30
CA ALA A 112 9.91 23.20 -0.77
C ALA A 112 10.89 23.17 0.40
N ALA A 113 10.74 22.19 1.32
CA ALA A 113 11.63 22.04 2.49
C ALA A 113 13.04 21.59 2.08
N ALA A 114 13.21 20.81 1.02
CA ALA A 114 14.52 20.46 0.49
C ALA A 114 15.23 21.67 -0.14
N ALA A 115 14.48 22.57 -0.78
CA ALA A 115 15.01 23.80 -1.36
C ALA A 115 15.28 24.88 -0.29
N GLU A 116 14.47 24.94 0.77
CA GLU A 116 14.59 25.84 1.92
C GLU A 116 14.56 25.05 3.22
N PRO A 117 15.70 24.59 3.74
CA PRO A 117 15.78 23.76 4.95
C PRO A 117 15.23 24.42 6.22
N ALA A 118 15.13 25.76 6.25
CA ALA A 118 14.55 26.50 7.37
C ALA A 118 13.01 26.54 7.34
N LEU A 119 12.38 26.15 6.22
CA LEU A 119 10.93 26.23 6.02
C LEU A 119 10.09 25.52 7.10
N PRO A 120 10.45 24.30 7.57
CA PRO A 120 9.71 23.67 8.67
C PRO A 120 9.71 24.51 9.96
N SER A 121 10.82 25.21 10.28
CA SER A 121 10.90 26.11 11.43
C SER A 121 10.12 27.39 11.22
N MET A 122 10.15 27.96 10.02
CA MET A 122 9.34 29.14 9.68
C MET A 122 7.85 28.83 9.76
N LEU A 123 7.43 27.66 9.25
CA LEU A 123 6.04 27.20 9.36
C LEU A 123 5.64 26.98 10.83
N GLN A 124 6.55 26.40 11.64
CA GLN A 124 6.31 26.27 13.08
C GLN A 124 5.98 27.63 13.72
N ILE A 125 6.81 28.64 13.47
CA ILE A 125 6.64 30.00 14.03
C ILE A 125 5.32 30.59 13.56
N ALA A 126 4.98 30.46 12.27
CA ALA A 126 3.70 30.93 11.72
C ALA A 126 2.49 30.23 12.35
N ILE A 127 2.60 28.94 12.65
CA ILE A 127 1.55 28.18 13.36
C ILE A 127 1.39 28.74 14.78
N ASP A 128 2.49 28.80 15.56
CA ASP A 128 2.47 29.15 16.97
C ASP A 128 2.01 30.60 17.22
N HIS A 129 2.33 31.52 16.32
CA HIS A 129 2.06 32.95 16.52
C HIS A 129 0.94 33.52 15.63
N GLY A 130 0.43 32.73 14.67
CA GLY A 130 -0.58 33.19 13.73
C GLY A 130 -1.74 32.23 13.54
N PHE A 131 -1.46 31.05 12.96
CA PHE A 131 -2.54 30.12 12.56
C PHE A 131 -3.36 29.56 13.74
N LEU A 132 -2.78 29.35 14.93
CA LEU A 132 -3.51 28.86 16.09
C LEU A 132 -4.72 29.72 16.50
N ALA A 133 -4.73 31.00 16.11
CA ALA A 133 -5.86 31.93 16.35
C ALA A 133 -6.89 31.91 15.21
N THR A 134 -6.76 31.02 14.24
CA THR A 134 -7.63 30.96 13.03
C THR A 134 -8.45 29.69 12.97
N LYS A 135 -9.40 29.62 12.03
CA LYS A 135 -10.16 28.43 11.69
C LYS A 135 -9.64 27.75 10.40
N VAL A 136 -8.34 27.82 10.16
CA VAL A 136 -7.71 27.22 8.98
C VAL A 136 -7.54 25.73 9.20
N THR A 137 -7.93 24.94 8.19
CA THR A 137 -7.53 23.53 8.08
C THR A 137 -6.34 23.45 7.14
N MET A 138 -5.14 23.25 7.70
CA MET A 138 -3.90 23.11 6.94
C MET A 138 -3.65 21.66 6.59
N ILE A 139 -3.38 21.36 5.32
CA ILE A 139 -3.00 20.03 4.84
C ILE A 139 -1.56 20.11 4.32
N LEU A 140 -0.62 19.48 5.03
CA LEU A 140 0.73 19.24 4.51
C LEU A 140 0.76 17.88 3.82
N SER A 141 0.92 17.88 2.50
CA SER A 141 0.98 16.66 1.70
C SER A 141 2.40 16.38 1.21
N GLY A 142 2.77 15.09 1.11
CA GLY A 142 4.05 14.70 0.56
C GLY A 142 4.10 13.25 0.11
N SER A 143 4.82 13.01 -1.00
CA SER A 143 5.04 11.68 -1.55
C SER A 143 6.29 11.00 -1.01
N ASN A 144 7.26 11.75 -0.47
CA ASN A 144 8.44 11.19 0.19
C ASN A 144 8.09 10.78 1.62
N GLU A 145 7.74 9.50 1.81
CA GLU A 145 7.33 8.96 3.12
C GLU A 145 8.43 9.12 4.16
N GLY A 146 9.70 8.87 3.80
CA GLY A 146 10.83 8.99 4.71
C GLY A 146 10.99 10.41 5.25
N PHE A 147 10.89 11.43 4.40
CA PHE A 147 10.91 12.82 4.82
C PHE A 147 9.71 13.16 5.73
N MET A 148 8.51 12.75 5.32
CA MET A 148 7.30 13.04 6.10
C MET A 148 7.34 12.39 7.49
N GLU A 149 7.86 11.18 7.61
CA GLU A 149 7.96 10.47 8.90
C GLU A 149 9.09 11.03 9.79
N ASN A 150 10.23 11.39 9.23
CA ASN A 150 11.40 11.81 10.01
C ASN A 150 11.45 13.33 10.24
N ASP A 151 11.21 14.12 9.18
CA ASP A 151 11.44 15.57 9.21
C ASP A 151 10.16 16.37 9.48
N VAL A 152 8.96 15.80 9.26
CA VAL A 152 7.69 16.43 9.61
C VAL A 152 7.10 15.85 10.90
N LEU A 153 7.00 14.52 10.99
CA LEU A 153 6.36 13.82 12.10
C LEU A 153 7.31 13.42 13.23
N GLY A 154 8.60 13.37 12.95
CA GLY A 154 9.65 12.93 13.88
C GLY A 154 9.80 13.83 15.11
N ARG A 155 10.22 13.25 16.24
CA ARG A 155 10.39 13.98 17.52
C ARG A 155 11.35 15.18 17.46
N LYS A 156 12.28 15.18 16.48
CA LYS A 156 13.24 16.28 16.28
C LYS A 156 12.72 17.36 15.32
N SER A 157 11.57 17.12 14.69
CA SER A 157 10.97 18.07 13.76
C SER A 157 10.48 19.32 14.49
N PRO A 158 10.69 20.52 13.93
CA PRO A 158 10.02 21.73 14.41
C PRO A 158 8.49 21.62 14.44
N LEU A 159 7.90 20.80 13.56
CA LEU A 159 6.46 20.61 13.45
C LEU A 159 5.90 19.54 14.41
N TYR A 160 6.80 18.86 15.18
CA TYR A 160 6.36 17.85 16.13
C TYR A 160 5.36 18.40 17.16
N GLY A 161 4.25 17.66 17.36
CA GLY A 161 3.19 18.04 18.31
C GLY A 161 2.19 19.08 17.82
N ARG A 162 2.31 19.59 16.57
CA ARG A 162 1.39 20.58 16.00
C ARG A 162 0.32 19.98 15.11
N ARG A 163 0.51 18.73 14.67
CA ARG A 163 -0.52 18.02 13.90
C ARG A 163 -1.71 17.66 14.78
N THR A 164 -2.90 17.81 14.24
CA THR A 164 -4.14 17.34 14.84
C THR A 164 -4.59 16.00 14.26
N ALA A 165 -4.17 15.71 13.00
CA ALA A 165 -4.35 14.40 12.40
C ALA A 165 -3.16 14.00 11.52
N GLN A 166 -3.02 12.69 11.34
CA GLN A 166 -2.05 12.08 10.45
C GLN A 166 -2.77 11.03 9.61
N ILE A 167 -2.74 11.22 8.29
CA ILE A 167 -3.34 10.30 7.33
C ILE A 167 -2.23 9.73 6.46
N ARG A 168 -1.99 8.44 6.59
CA ARG A 168 -1.09 7.71 5.70
C ARG A 168 -1.92 6.98 4.66
N LEU A 169 -1.84 7.39 3.41
CA LEU A 169 -2.49 6.70 2.31
C LEU A 169 -1.67 5.50 1.84
N LEU A 170 -2.26 4.33 1.99
CA LEU A 170 -1.74 3.08 1.43
C LEU A 170 -2.46 2.75 0.12
N PRO A 171 -1.88 1.88 -0.74
CA PRO A 171 -2.65 1.26 -1.81
C PRO A 171 -3.92 0.62 -1.26
N PHE A 172 -4.95 0.52 -2.08
CA PHE A 172 -6.20 -0.15 -1.70
C PHE A 172 -5.97 -1.63 -1.39
N ASP A 173 -6.75 -2.18 -0.49
CA ASP A 173 -6.87 -3.62 -0.36
C ASP A 173 -7.62 -4.22 -1.57
N TYR A 174 -7.73 -5.54 -1.61
CA TYR A 174 -8.38 -6.26 -2.71
C TYR A 174 -9.85 -5.83 -2.92
N ALA A 175 -10.57 -5.54 -1.84
CA ALA A 175 -12.00 -5.20 -1.90
C ALA A 175 -12.23 -3.77 -2.41
N ASP A 176 -11.42 -2.80 -1.94
CA ASP A 176 -11.49 -1.43 -2.44
C ASP A 176 -10.95 -1.31 -3.87
N ALA A 177 -9.93 -2.09 -4.23
CA ALA A 177 -9.45 -2.17 -5.60
C ALA A 177 -10.52 -2.70 -6.57
N ALA A 178 -11.34 -3.66 -6.14
CA ALA A 178 -12.43 -4.21 -6.94
C ALA A 178 -13.49 -3.17 -7.32
N LYS A 179 -13.65 -2.10 -6.55
CA LYS A 179 -14.59 -1.01 -6.85
C LYS A 179 -14.28 -0.27 -8.16
N PHE A 180 -13.09 -0.45 -8.73
CA PHE A 180 -12.72 0.06 -10.06
C PHE A 180 -13.26 -0.80 -11.21
N LEU A 181 -13.68 -2.06 -10.92
CA LEU A 181 -14.00 -3.10 -11.91
C LEU A 181 -15.36 -3.71 -11.55
N THR A 182 -16.43 -3.03 -11.94
CA THR A 182 -17.79 -3.31 -11.45
C THR A 182 -18.51 -4.44 -12.20
N ASN A 183 -18.02 -4.83 -13.39
CA ASN A 183 -18.61 -5.87 -14.23
C ASN A 183 -17.67 -7.09 -14.40
N THR A 184 -16.70 -7.23 -13.51
CA THR A 184 -15.66 -8.27 -13.57
C THR A 184 -16.00 -9.42 -12.62
N SER A 185 -15.75 -10.65 -13.04
CA SER A 185 -16.00 -11.84 -12.20
C SER A 185 -15.07 -11.86 -10.98
N PRO A 186 -15.50 -12.44 -9.84
CA PRO A 186 -14.67 -12.55 -8.64
C PRO A 186 -13.30 -13.20 -8.88
N GLN A 187 -13.24 -14.21 -9.75
CA GLN A 187 -11.99 -14.87 -10.11
C GLN A 187 -11.05 -13.94 -10.88
N GLU A 188 -11.58 -13.15 -11.81
CA GLU A 188 -10.78 -12.14 -12.52
C GLU A 188 -10.38 -10.98 -11.60
N LEU A 189 -11.22 -10.56 -10.65
CA LEU A 189 -10.86 -9.55 -9.65
C LEU A 189 -9.62 -9.97 -8.85
N VAL A 190 -9.53 -11.26 -8.45
CA VAL A 190 -8.32 -11.82 -7.82
C VAL A 190 -7.12 -11.71 -8.76
N GLN A 191 -7.27 -12.05 -10.05
CA GLN A 191 -6.18 -11.94 -11.03
C GLN A 191 -5.75 -10.49 -11.25
N TYR A 192 -6.70 -9.55 -11.37
CA TYR A 192 -6.42 -8.12 -11.49
C TYR A 192 -5.65 -7.61 -10.27
N TYR A 193 -6.12 -7.93 -9.05
CA TYR A 193 -5.42 -7.50 -7.84
C TYR A 193 -4.04 -8.13 -7.72
N ALA A 194 -3.90 -9.41 -8.01
CA ALA A 194 -2.61 -10.10 -8.02
C ALA A 194 -1.61 -9.44 -8.99
N THR A 195 -2.09 -8.86 -10.09
CA THR A 195 -1.25 -8.32 -11.17
C THR A 195 -1.01 -6.81 -11.05
N PHE A 196 -2.04 -6.03 -10.74
CA PHE A 196 -1.98 -4.56 -10.69
C PHE A 196 -1.90 -4.00 -9.26
N GLY A 197 -2.17 -4.83 -8.25
CA GLY A 197 -2.24 -4.38 -6.85
C GLY A 197 -3.37 -3.38 -6.63
N GLY A 198 -3.26 -2.63 -5.52
CA GLY A 198 -4.26 -1.65 -5.11
C GLY A 198 -3.89 -0.19 -5.40
N THR A 199 -2.90 0.09 -6.26
CA THR A 199 -2.51 1.47 -6.57
C THR A 199 -3.50 2.12 -7.54
N PRO A 200 -4.23 3.18 -7.14
CA PRO A 200 -5.30 3.80 -7.95
C PRO A 200 -4.89 4.16 -9.36
N TYR A 201 -3.65 4.65 -9.52
CA TYR A 201 -3.14 5.03 -10.84
C TYR A 201 -3.07 3.86 -11.82
N TYR A 202 -2.74 2.65 -11.33
CA TYR A 202 -2.67 1.45 -12.17
C TYR A 202 -4.08 0.94 -12.49
N LEU A 203 -4.94 0.89 -11.48
CA LEU A 203 -6.33 0.45 -11.62
C LEU A 203 -7.12 1.33 -12.60
N ALA A 204 -6.93 2.65 -12.55
CA ALA A 204 -7.58 3.59 -13.46
C ALA A 204 -7.15 3.46 -14.94
N ARG A 205 -6.10 2.69 -15.26
CA ARG A 205 -5.64 2.41 -16.63
C ARG A 205 -6.30 1.18 -17.25
N ILE A 206 -6.96 0.38 -16.44
CA ILE A 206 -7.67 -0.81 -16.88
C ILE A 206 -8.91 -0.39 -17.66
N GLN A 207 -9.11 -1.00 -18.81
CA GLN A 207 -10.33 -0.90 -19.63
C GLN A 207 -11.08 -2.21 -19.43
N GLU A 208 -12.10 -2.21 -18.57
CA GLU A 208 -12.80 -3.41 -18.14
C GLU A 208 -13.39 -4.21 -19.34
N ALA A 209 -13.86 -3.51 -20.37
CA ALA A 209 -14.42 -4.11 -21.56
C ALA A 209 -13.43 -4.96 -22.39
N ASP A 210 -12.13 -4.71 -22.26
CA ASP A 210 -11.08 -5.42 -23.01
C ASP A 210 -10.73 -6.79 -22.38
N GLY A 211 -11.15 -7.03 -21.13
CA GLY A 211 -10.82 -8.22 -20.36
C GLY A 211 -9.39 -8.21 -19.79
N PHE A 212 -9.12 -9.17 -18.92
CA PHE A 212 -7.89 -9.23 -18.13
C PHE A 212 -6.62 -9.31 -18.98
N GLU A 213 -6.56 -10.31 -19.88
CA GLU A 213 -5.34 -10.58 -20.66
C GLU A 213 -4.95 -9.41 -21.55
N SER A 214 -5.91 -8.82 -22.27
CA SER A 214 -5.67 -7.66 -23.15
C SER A 214 -5.15 -6.46 -22.37
N ASN A 215 -5.67 -6.18 -21.17
CA ASN A 215 -5.18 -5.10 -20.31
C ASN A 215 -3.74 -5.33 -19.86
N VAL A 216 -3.39 -6.55 -19.45
CA VAL A 216 -2.02 -6.89 -19.03
C VAL A 216 -1.05 -6.70 -20.20
N LEU A 217 -1.36 -7.26 -21.36
CA LEU A 217 -0.53 -7.15 -22.55
C LEU A 217 -0.35 -5.69 -22.98
N ARG A 218 -1.43 -4.94 -23.13
CA ARG A 218 -1.43 -3.54 -23.53
C ARG A 218 -0.68 -2.63 -22.57
N LEU A 219 -0.84 -2.84 -21.25
CA LEU A 219 -0.29 -1.92 -20.25
C LEU A 219 1.18 -2.20 -19.90
N MET A 220 1.62 -3.46 -19.95
CA MET A 220 2.93 -3.87 -19.41
C MET A 220 3.86 -4.52 -20.44
N PHE A 221 3.33 -5.20 -21.46
CA PHE A 221 4.14 -5.96 -22.43
C PHE A 221 4.30 -5.25 -23.76
N ASP A 222 3.33 -4.41 -24.16
CA ASP A 222 3.44 -3.57 -25.34
C ASP A 222 4.57 -2.53 -25.19
N ASN A 223 5.28 -2.24 -26.29
CA ASN A 223 6.35 -1.26 -26.29
C ASN A 223 5.89 0.17 -25.93
N LEU A 224 4.61 0.48 -26.15
CA LEU A 224 3.97 1.72 -25.78
C LEU A 224 3.19 1.62 -24.47
N GLY A 225 3.27 0.49 -23.79
CA GLY A 225 2.55 0.23 -22.54
C GLY A 225 2.95 1.18 -21.43
N VAL A 226 1.99 1.95 -20.91
CA VAL A 226 2.23 3.03 -19.94
C VAL A 226 2.79 2.53 -18.60
N LEU A 227 2.64 1.25 -18.28
CA LEU A 227 3.16 0.63 -17.06
C LEU A 227 4.43 -0.21 -17.32
N ARG A 228 4.88 -0.29 -18.58
CA ARG A 228 6.05 -1.09 -18.95
C ARG A 228 7.32 -0.68 -18.22
N GLU A 229 7.60 0.61 -18.10
CA GLU A 229 8.80 1.13 -17.44
C GLU A 229 8.53 1.72 -16.05
N GLU A 230 7.31 1.58 -15.56
CA GLU A 230 6.85 2.20 -14.32
C GLU A 230 7.74 1.90 -13.10
N PRO A 231 8.13 0.64 -12.80
CA PRO A 231 8.99 0.35 -11.67
C PRO A 231 10.36 1.02 -11.77
N MET A 232 10.96 1.06 -12.98
CA MET A 232 12.24 1.75 -13.19
C MET A 232 12.12 3.25 -12.99
N MET A 233 11.04 3.86 -13.48
CA MET A 233 10.80 5.30 -13.29
C MET A 233 10.67 5.64 -11.81
N LEU A 234 9.93 4.82 -11.05
CA LEU A 234 9.76 4.99 -9.62
C LEU A 234 11.09 4.84 -8.87
N LEU A 235 11.86 3.81 -9.16
CA LEU A 235 13.17 3.60 -8.53
C LEU A 235 14.14 4.75 -8.79
N ARG A 236 14.17 5.31 -10.02
CA ARG A 236 15.01 6.47 -10.37
C ARG A 236 14.60 7.76 -9.63
N GLN A 237 13.32 7.89 -9.28
CA GLN A 237 12.82 9.05 -8.56
C GLN A 237 13.10 9.00 -7.05
N GLU A 238 13.11 7.79 -6.47
CA GLU A 238 13.23 7.60 -5.03
C GLU A 238 14.67 7.23 -4.59
N LEU A 239 15.51 6.73 -5.51
CA LEU A 239 16.79 6.11 -5.15
C LEU A 239 17.96 6.67 -5.98
N ARG A 240 19.12 6.85 -5.32
CA ARG A 240 20.34 7.34 -5.97
C ARG A 240 21.01 6.29 -6.87
N GLU A 241 20.91 5.01 -6.51
CA GLU A 241 21.53 3.88 -7.21
C GLU A 241 20.48 2.85 -7.67
N PRO A 242 19.59 3.21 -8.59
CA PRO A 242 18.42 2.40 -8.93
C PRO A 242 18.77 1.01 -9.48
N ALA A 243 19.94 0.83 -10.10
CA ALA A 243 20.34 -0.45 -10.71
C ALA A 243 20.52 -1.57 -9.67
N SER A 244 21.18 -1.27 -8.53
CA SER A 244 21.37 -2.26 -7.45
C SER A 244 20.02 -2.66 -6.84
N TYR A 245 19.14 -1.69 -6.60
CA TYR A 245 17.79 -1.97 -6.09
C TYR A 245 16.94 -2.76 -7.08
N TYR A 246 17.06 -2.48 -8.37
CA TYR A 246 16.42 -3.28 -9.43
C TYR A 246 16.83 -4.75 -9.34
N SER A 247 18.15 -5.03 -9.29
CA SER A 247 18.67 -6.40 -9.21
C SER A 247 18.20 -7.13 -7.95
N ILE A 248 18.12 -6.42 -6.82
CA ILE A 248 17.62 -6.96 -5.55
C ILE A 248 16.11 -7.30 -5.66
N LEU A 249 15.29 -6.39 -6.20
CA LEU A 249 13.86 -6.63 -6.39
C LEU A 249 13.61 -7.79 -7.37
N GLN A 250 14.39 -7.86 -8.44
CA GLN A 250 14.32 -8.97 -9.41
C GLN A 250 14.67 -10.31 -8.76
N SER A 251 15.70 -10.33 -7.89
CA SER A 251 16.09 -11.52 -7.13
C SER A 251 14.97 -11.98 -6.20
N ILE A 252 14.36 -11.05 -5.43
CA ILE A 252 13.27 -11.35 -4.50
C ILE A 252 12.03 -11.84 -5.26
N ALA A 253 11.62 -11.14 -6.32
CA ALA A 253 10.48 -11.54 -7.16
C ALA A 253 10.70 -12.89 -7.85
N GLY A 254 11.95 -13.26 -8.09
CA GLY A 254 12.37 -14.58 -8.59
C GLY A 254 12.29 -15.71 -7.56
N GLY A 255 12.00 -15.39 -6.26
CA GLY A 255 11.85 -16.38 -5.20
C GLY A 255 12.98 -16.43 -4.18
N ASN A 256 14.05 -15.64 -4.33
CA ASN A 256 15.12 -15.57 -3.33
C ASN A 256 14.67 -14.72 -2.14
N SER A 257 14.50 -15.33 -0.98
CA SER A 257 13.90 -14.67 0.18
C SER A 257 14.87 -14.40 1.34
N SER A 258 16.04 -15.05 1.37
CA SER A 258 17.04 -14.81 2.41
C SER A 258 18.08 -13.78 1.97
N PRO A 259 18.62 -12.93 2.89
CA PRO A 259 19.62 -11.92 2.55
C PRO A 259 20.81 -12.46 1.77
N LYS A 260 21.28 -13.67 2.12
CA LYS A 260 22.40 -14.34 1.46
C LYS A 260 22.10 -14.64 -0.01
N LEU A 261 20.97 -15.29 -0.28
CA LEU A 261 20.56 -15.64 -1.64
C LEU A 261 20.25 -14.40 -2.48
N ILE A 262 19.62 -13.38 -1.88
CA ILE A 262 19.34 -12.12 -2.55
C ILE A 262 20.63 -11.43 -2.96
N ALA A 263 21.62 -11.34 -2.06
CA ALA A 263 22.92 -10.73 -2.33
C ALA A 263 23.67 -11.45 -3.47
N GLU A 264 23.71 -12.77 -3.40
CA GLU A 264 24.37 -13.63 -4.40
C GLU A 264 23.78 -13.43 -5.80
N HIS A 265 22.44 -13.49 -5.91
CA HIS A 265 21.74 -13.35 -7.20
C HIS A 265 21.72 -11.91 -7.73
N ALA A 266 21.71 -10.91 -6.84
CA ALA A 266 21.73 -9.51 -7.23
C ALA A 266 23.13 -8.98 -7.55
N GLY A 267 24.18 -9.76 -7.28
CA GLY A 267 25.57 -9.33 -7.46
C GLY A 267 25.98 -8.21 -6.47
N VAL A 268 25.38 -8.18 -5.28
CA VAL A 268 25.63 -7.16 -4.24
C VAL A 268 26.43 -7.78 -3.10
N GLY A 269 27.35 -7.02 -2.52
CA GLY A 269 28.17 -7.49 -1.41
C GLY A 269 27.34 -7.88 -0.18
N SER A 270 27.70 -8.98 0.47
CA SER A 270 27.02 -9.47 1.69
C SER A 270 26.99 -8.46 2.82
N ASP A 271 27.98 -7.59 2.91
CA ASP A 271 28.09 -6.57 3.95
C ASP A 271 27.15 -5.37 3.71
N SER A 272 26.78 -5.11 2.45
CA SER A 272 25.95 -3.98 2.06
C SER A 272 24.48 -4.32 1.88
N ILE A 273 24.12 -5.60 1.67
CA ILE A 273 22.75 -6.02 1.37
C ILE A 273 21.74 -5.58 2.45
N GLY A 274 22.15 -5.56 3.72
CA GLY A 274 21.30 -5.14 4.83
C GLY A 274 20.80 -3.69 4.71
N ALA A 275 21.67 -2.78 4.24
CA ALA A 275 21.30 -1.37 4.01
C ALA A 275 20.30 -1.24 2.85
N TYR A 276 20.52 -1.95 1.74
CA TYR A 276 19.60 -1.97 0.60
C TYR A 276 18.22 -2.53 0.97
N LEU A 277 18.20 -3.66 1.68
CA LEU A 277 16.94 -4.27 2.14
C LEU A 277 16.19 -3.34 3.09
N LYS A 278 16.89 -2.67 4.01
CA LYS A 278 16.27 -1.69 4.90
C LYS A 278 15.63 -0.56 4.11
N THR A 279 16.33 0.03 3.15
CA THR A 279 15.78 1.10 2.30
C THR A 279 14.54 0.64 1.54
N LEU A 280 14.54 -0.57 0.96
CA LEU A 280 13.39 -1.12 0.26
C LEU A 280 12.20 -1.40 1.20
N VAL A 281 12.46 -1.79 2.45
CA VAL A 281 11.41 -1.93 3.49
C VAL A 281 10.85 -0.58 3.88
N ASP A 282 11.72 0.43 4.09
CA ASP A 282 11.32 1.79 4.43
C ASP A 282 10.45 2.41 3.30
N LEU A 283 10.78 2.11 2.03
CA LEU A 283 9.98 2.48 0.84
C LEU A 283 8.76 1.56 0.60
N ARG A 284 8.56 0.54 1.44
CA ARG A 284 7.47 -0.44 1.31
C ARG A 284 7.38 -1.13 -0.05
N LEU A 285 8.50 -1.30 -0.71
CA LEU A 285 8.60 -2.11 -1.92
C LEU A 285 8.78 -3.59 -1.60
N ILE A 286 9.37 -3.89 -0.44
CA ILE A 286 9.48 -5.24 0.12
C ILE A 286 9.03 -5.24 1.58
N GLU A 287 8.66 -6.40 2.07
CA GLU A 287 8.43 -6.65 3.49
C GLU A 287 9.26 -7.82 3.98
N ARG A 288 9.59 -7.81 5.28
CA ARG A 288 10.23 -8.93 5.95
C ARG A 288 9.19 -9.69 6.76
N LYS A 289 8.79 -10.86 6.27
CA LYS A 289 7.88 -11.78 6.96
C LYS A 289 8.65 -12.70 7.92
N VAL A 290 8.04 -12.99 9.05
CA VAL A 290 8.54 -14.01 10.02
C VAL A 290 7.40 -14.98 10.33
N PRO A 291 7.70 -16.23 10.75
CA PRO A 291 6.65 -17.17 11.11
C PRO A 291 5.76 -16.59 12.21
N PHE A 292 4.45 -16.83 12.12
CA PHE A 292 3.50 -16.43 13.14
C PHE A 292 3.97 -16.87 14.53
N GLY A 293 3.86 -15.99 15.51
CA GLY A 293 4.29 -16.24 16.89
C GLY A 293 5.77 -15.98 17.17
N GLU A 294 6.61 -15.69 16.16
CA GLU A 294 8.01 -15.30 16.37
C GLU A 294 8.16 -13.77 16.46
N ASP A 295 9.10 -13.31 17.30
CA ASP A 295 9.48 -11.90 17.42
C ASP A 295 10.22 -11.45 16.13
N PRO A 296 9.68 -10.47 15.37
CA PRO A 296 10.33 -10.02 14.14
C PRO A 296 11.76 -9.51 14.33
N SER A 297 12.09 -8.98 15.51
CA SER A 297 13.43 -8.42 15.78
C SER A 297 14.47 -9.51 16.05
N LYS A 298 14.05 -10.70 16.46
CA LYS A 298 14.94 -11.80 16.91
C LYS A 298 14.92 -13.01 15.97
N SER A 299 13.87 -13.15 15.17
CA SER A 299 13.72 -14.31 14.29
C SER A 299 14.83 -14.37 13.25
N ARG A 300 15.44 -15.55 13.11
CA ARG A 300 16.41 -15.87 12.05
C ARG A 300 15.75 -16.49 10.81
N LYS A 301 14.44 -16.75 10.86
CA LYS A 301 13.66 -17.36 9.78
C LYS A 301 12.96 -16.31 8.89
N GLY A 302 13.34 -15.02 9.03
CA GLY A 302 12.72 -13.96 8.25
C GLY A 302 12.98 -14.13 6.76
N MET A 303 11.91 -13.95 5.97
CA MET A 303 11.94 -13.96 4.52
C MET A 303 11.57 -12.59 3.97
N TYR A 304 12.27 -12.13 2.94
CA TYR A 304 11.92 -10.91 2.22
C TYR A 304 11.05 -11.27 1.02
N VAL A 305 9.96 -10.53 0.86
CA VAL A 305 9.03 -10.66 -0.27
C VAL A 305 8.72 -9.27 -0.83
N VAL A 306 8.41 -9.20 -2.13
CA VAL A 306 7.91 -7.95 -2.74
C VAL A 306 6.50 -7.72 -2.22
N SER A 307 6.26 -6.57 -1.59
CA SER A 307 5.00 -6.26 -0.91
C SER A 307 3.88 -5.77 -1.83
N ASP A 308 4.23 -5.11 -2.93
CA ASP A 308 3.28 -4.59 -3.91
C ASP A 308 3.06 -5.63 -5.02
N PRO A 309 1.82 -6.12 -5.25
CA PRO A 309 1.54 -7.13 -6.26
C PRO A 309 1.95 -6.71 -7.68
N PHE A 310 1.77 -5.42 -8.05
CA PHE A 310 2.20 -4.93 -9.36
C PHE A 310 3.70 -5.06 -9.55
N PHE A 311 4.51 -4.66 -8.55
CA PHE A 311 5.95 -4.83 -8.59
C PHE A 311 6.34 -6.31 -8.62
N ALA A 312 5.70 -7.16 -7.82
CA ALA A 312 5.96 -8.60 -7.80
C ALA A 312 5.70 -9.24 -9.16
N TYR A 313 4.56 -8.93 -9.80
CA TYR A 313 4.24 -9.39 -11.15
C TYR A 313 5.23 -8.86 -12.17
N TRP A 314 5.46 -7.54 -12.17
CA TRP A 314 6.32 -6.89 -13.15
C TRP A 314 7.74 -7.44 -13.14
N PHE A 315 8.39 -7.53 -11.97
CA PHE A 315 9.75 -8.07 -11.87
C PHE A 315 9.83 -9.53 -12.28
N ARG A 316 8.79 -10.31 -11.99
CA ARG A 316 8.75 -11.74 -12.29
C ARG A 316 8.50 -12.04 -13.77
N PHE A 317 7.63 -11.30 -14.45
CA PHE A 317 7.15 -11.61 -15.79
C PHE A 317 7.57 -10.60 -16.85
N VAL A 318 7.64 -9.31 -16.54
CA VAL A 318 8.01 -8.26 -17.48
C VAL A 318 9.50 -7.97 -17.41
N GLY A 319 9.99 -7.54 -16.25
CA GLY A 319 11.37 -7.06 -16.06
C GLY A 319 12.45 -8.07 -16.45
N ARG A 320 12.27 -9.36 -16.12
CA ARG A 320 13.22 -10.42 -16.52
C ARG A 320 13.22 -10.73 -18.01
N ASN A 321 12.17 -10.35 -18.73
CA ASN A 321 11.98 -10.62 -20.15
C ASN A 321 12.15 -9.37 -21.03
N MET A 322 12.56 -8.22 -20.48
CA MET A 322 12.69 -6.96 -21.22
C MET A 322 13.48 -7.09 -22.52
N SER A 323 14.63 -7.79 -22.50
CA SER A 323 15.45 -8.00 -23.71
C SER A 323 14.71 -8.78 -24.81
N ILE A 324 13.80 -9.67 -24.44
CA ILE A 324 12.97 -10.42 -25.39
C ILE A 324 11.85 -9.51 -25.89
N LEU A 325 11.23 -8.76 -24.99
CA LEU A 325 10.11 -7.86 -25.28
C LEU A 325 10.53 -6.67 -26.16
N ASP A 326 11.79 -6.23 -26.08
CA ASP A 326 12.35 -5.19 -26.98
C ASP A 326 12.54 -5.70 -28.43
N GLY A 327 12.49 -7.02 -28.63
CA GLY A 327 12.47 -7.64 -29.94
C GLY A 327 11.08 -7.61 -30.58
N ASN A 328 11.02 -7.86 -31.87
CA ASN A 328 9.76 -8.00 -32.59
C ASN A 328 9.20 -9.42 -32.41
N ILE A 329 8.58 -9.69 -31.26
CA ILE A 329 8.00 -10.99 -30.91
C ILE A 329 6.51 -11.05 -31.22
N SER A 330 5.98 -12.25 -31.48
CA SER A 330 4.55 -12.45 -31.72
C SER A 330 3.73 -12.30 -30.44
N GLU A 331 2.48 -11.94 -30.58
CA GLU A 331 1.50 -11.87 -29.48
C GLU A 331 1.39 -13.21 -28.72
N GLU A 332 1.48 -14.33 -29.43
CA GLU A 332 1.46 -15.68 -28.83
C GLU A 332 2.65 -15.87 -27.86
N VAL A 333 3.85 -15.45 -28.23
CA VAL A 333 5.04 -15.54 -27.35
C VAL A 333 4.86 -14.62 -26.16
N THR A 334 4.35 -13.41 -26.37
CA THR A 334 4.08 -12.44 -25.31
C THR A 334 3.06 -12.99 -24.30
N SER A 335 1.95 -13.55 -24.78
CA SER A 335 0.92 -14.18 -23.95
C SER A 335 1.48 -15.35 -23.12
N ARG A 336 2.34 -16.20 -23.71
CA ARG A 336 3.03 -17.29 -22.98
C ARG A 336 3.97 -16.80 -21.89
N LEU A 337 4.63 -15.66 -22.09
CA LEU A 337 5.48 -15.02 -21.06
C LEU A 337 4.63 -14.47 -19.92
N ALA A 338 3.48 -13.87 -20.23
CA ALA A 338 2.59 -13.25 -19.26
C ALA A 338 1.76 -14.27 -18.45
N PHE A 339 1.23 -15.32 -19.10
CA PHE A 339 0.21 -16.22 -18.59
C PHE A 339 0.60 -17.70 -18.64
N GLY A 340 1.90 -18.03 -18.68
CA GLY A 340 2.35 -19.41 -18.63
C GLY A 340 2.09 -20.09 -17.26
N PRO A 341 2.45 -21.37 -17.09
CA PRO A 341 2.18 -22.12 -15.86
C PRO A 341 2.68 -21.46 -14.56
N ALA A 342 3.69 -20.59 -14.68
CA ALA A 342 4.20 -19.80 -13.55
C ALA A 342 3.20 -18.74 -13.06
N PHE A 343 2.26 -18.31 -13.90
CA PHE A 343 1.26 -17.31 -13.55
C PHE A 343 0.23 -17.87 -12.55
N ASP A 344 -0.30 -19.08 -12.78
CA ASP A 344 -1.24 -19.70 -11.84
C ASP A 344 -0.60 -19.88 -10.44
N THR A 345 0.66 -20.30 -10.42
CA THR A 345 1.42 -20.40 -9.15
C THR A 345 1.58 -19.03 -8.50
N TYR A 346 1.86 -18.00 -9.28
CA TYR A 346 1.98 -16.63 -8.78
C TYR A 346 0.66 -16.10 -8.22
N VAL A 347 -0.45 -16.27 -8.94
CA VAL A 347 -1.78 -15.86 -8.46
C VAL A 347 -2.12 -16.60 -7.17
N GLY A 348 -1.79 -17.89 -7.05
CA GLY A 348 -1.96 -18.67 -5.83
C GLY A 348 -1.22 -18.05 -4.63
N GLN A 349 0.01 -17.58 -4.83
CA GLN A 349 0.79 -16.88 -3.79
C GLN A 349 0.16 -15.52 -3.41
N GLN A 350 -0.37 -14.77 -4.38
CA GLN A 350 -1.07 -13.51 -4.12
C GLN A 350 -2.44 -13.75 -3.45
N PHE A 351 -3.09 -14.85 -3.76
CA PHE A 351 -4.36 -15.25 -3.16
C PHE A 351 -4.25 -15.42 -1.64
N GLU A 352 -3.13 -15.97 -1.13
CA GLU A 352 -2.86 -16.02 0.32
C GLU A 352 -2.87 -14.59 0.94
N THR A 353 -2.30 -13.61 0.25
CA THR A 353 -2.31 -12.20 0.70
C THR A 353 -3.72 -11.61 0.69
N ILE A 354 -4.52 -11.91 -0.33
CA ILE A 354 -5.92 -11.50 -0.42
C ILE A 354 -6.75 -12.11 0.72
N CYS A 355 -6.57 -13.41 0.99
CA CYS A 355 -7.24 -14.10 2.09
C CYS A 355 -6.88 -13.50 3.45
N LEU A 356 -5.61 -13.13 3.65
CA LEU A 356 -5.18 -12.45 4.88
C LEU A 356 -5.82 -11.06 5.00
N GLN A 357 -5.90 -10.29 3.92
CA GLN A 357 -6.61 -9.00 3.89
C GLN A 357 -8.11 -9.17 4.19
N TRP A 358 -8.72 -10.23 3.66
CA TRP A 358 -10.11 -10.56 3.96
C TRP A 358 -10.32 -10.83 5.45
N LEU A 359 -9.45 -11.61 6.10
CA LEU A 359 -9.51 -11.86 7.54
C LEU A 359 -9.39 -10.54 8.34
N ILE A 360 -8.44 -9.68 7.99
CA ILE A 360 -8.24 -8.38 8.67
C ILE A 360 -9.48 -7.50 8.52
N ARG A 361 -10.05 -7.42 7.30
CA ARG A 361 -11.25 -6.63 7.01
C ARG A 361 -12.49 -7.15 7.75
N ASN A 362 -12.72 -8.45 7.74
CA ASN A 362 -13.84 -9.07 8.44
C ASN A 362 -13.69 -8.98 9.97
N ASN A 363 -12.46 -9.03 10.49
CA ASN A 363 -12.21 -8.75 11.90
C ASN A 363 -12.61 -7.33 12.29
N ALA A 364 -12.26 -6.33 11.47
CA ALA A 364 -12.62 -4.93 11.72
C ALA A 364 -14.14 -4.69 11.65
N MET A 365 -14.86 -5.46 10.84
CA MET A 365 -16.32 -5.42 10.74
C MET A 365 -17.04 -6.28 11.80
N GLY A 366 -16.31 -7.07 12.60
CA GLY A 366 -16.90 -7.96 13.61
C GLY A 366 -17.51 -9.24 13.02
N ASN A 367 -17.16 -9.62 11.80
CA ASN A 367 -17.68 -10.81 11.10
C ASN A 367 -16.90 -12.10 11.38
N LEU A 368 -15.76 -12.02 12.10
CA LEU A 368 -15.06 -13.21 12.52
C LEU A 368 -15.67 -13.79 13.81
N PRO A 369 -15.51 -15.10 14.08
CA PRO A 369 -16.07 -15.75 15.26
C PRO A 369 -15.47 -15.26 16.59
N PHE A 370 -14.39 -14.51 16.54
CA PHE A 370 -13.73 -13.86 17.68
C PHE A 370 -12.96 -12.62 17.20
N VAL A 371 -12.60 -11.75 18.11
CA VAL A 371 -11.78 -10.56 17.78
C VAL A 371 -10.31 -10.98 17.76
N ALA A 372 -9.72 -10.98 16.56
CA ALA A 372 -8.31 -11.30 16.40
C ALA A 372 -7.41 -10.08 16.64
N THR A 373 -6.32 -10.26 17.35
CA THR A 373 -5.32 -9.22 17.65
C THR A 373 -4.02 -9.44 16.88
N GLN A 374 -3.83 -10.62 16.29
CA GLN A 374 -2.64 -11.00 15.52
C GLN A 374 -3.04 -11.73 14.25
N PHE A 375 -2.30 -11.42 13.17
CA PHE A 375 -2.48 -12.02 11.85
C PHE A 375 -1.14 -12.41 11.27
N GLY A 376 -1.10 -13.45 10.44
CA GLY A 376 0.13 -13.83 9.77
C GLY A 376 0.04 -15.14 8.99
N LYS A 377 1.22 -15.66 8.65
CA LYS A 377 1.49 -16.96 8.05
C LYS A 377 2.47 -17.72 8.95
N TRP A 378 2.32 -19.02 9.08
CA TRP A 378 3.29 -19.83 9.82
C TRP A 378 4.01 -20.77 8.85
N TRP A 379 5.31 -21.00 9.10
CA TRP A 379 6.10 -22.02 8.46
C TRP A 379 7.14 -22.58 9.40
N GLY A 380 7.44 -23.86 9.22
CA GLY A 380 8.38 -24.58 10.08
C GLY A 380 8.64 -26.00 9.59
N ASN A 381 9.33 -26.78 10.43
CA ASN A 381 9.53 -28.19 10.19
C ASN A 381 8.45 -29.00 10.90
N ASP A 382 7.88 -29.96 10.20
CA ASP A 382 7.09 -31.03 10.82
C ASP A 382 8.08 -32.07 11.38
N PRO A 383 8.14 -32.26 12.71
CA PRO A 383 9.06 -33.22 13.33
C PRO A 383 8.68 -34.68 13.08
N ILE A 384 7.43 -34.94 12.66
CA ILE A 384 6.93 -36.32 12.41
C ILE A 384 7.17 -36.66 10.92
N ALA A 385 6.79 -35.79 10.03
CA ALA A 385 6.97 -36.00 8.58
C ALA A 385 8.40 -35.72 8.12
N HIS A 386 9.25 -35.05 8.92
CA HIS A 386 10.61 -34.58 8.59
C HIS A 386 10.68 -33.69 7.36
N GLU A 387 9.64 -32.89 7.12
CA GLU A 387 9.54 -31.96 5.99
C GLU A 387 9.23 -30.54 6.44
N GLN A 388 9.51 -29.57 5.54
CA GLN A 388 9.05 -28.20 5.75
C GLN A 388 7.59 -28.08 5.36
N THR A 389 6.83 -27.40 6.22
CA THR A 389 5.40 -27.18 6.00
C THR A 389 5.00 -25.78 6.45
N ASP A 390 3.83 -25.34 6.02
CA ASP A 390 3.30 -24.01 6.31
C ASP A 390 1.78 -24.02 6.53
N ILE A 391 1.27 -22.91 7.09
CA ILE A 391 -0.16 -22.60 7.19
C ILE A 391 -0.30 -21.21 6.56
N ASP A 392 -1.12 -21.09 5.53
CA ASP A 392 -1.16 -19.95 4.64
C ASP A 392 -1.63 -18.67 5.33
N VAL A 393 -2.66 -18.74 6.16
CA VAL A 393 -3.17 -17.58 6.91
C VAL A 393 -3.56 -17.99 8.33
N ILE A 394 -3.30 -17.10 9.28
CA ILE A 394 -3.64 -17.26 10.69
C ILE A 394 -4.23 -15.94 11.19
N ALA A 395 -5.31 -16.05 11.96
CA ALA A 395 -5.84 -14.99 12.81
C ALA A 395 -5.95 -15.50 14.23
N ALA A 396 -5.46 -14.75 15.23
CA ALA A 396 -5.47 -15.22 16.61
C ALA A 396 -5.69 -14.08 17.62
N ASP A 397 -6.33 -14.43 18.73
CA ASP A 397 -6.31 -13.64 19.95
C ASP A 397 -5.35 -14.25 20.97
N SER A 398 -4.34 -13.48 21.34
CA SER A 398 -3.33 -13.90 22.30
C SER A 398 -3.83 -13.92 23.75
N LEU A 399 -4.89 -13.19 24.06
CA LEU A 399 -5.48 -13.11 25.41
C LEU A 399 -6.33 -14.34 25.70
N ASP A 400 -7.33 -14.60 24.87
CA ASP A 400 -8.26 -15.73 25.04
C ASP A 400 -7.74 -17.05 24.46
N LYS A 401 -6.54 -17.02 23.84
CA LYS A 401 -5.92 -18.19 23.20
C LYS A 401 -6.79 -18.83 22.11
N THR A 402 -7.63 -18.02 21.48
CA THR A 402 -8.44 -18.43 20.33
C THR A 402 -7.65 -18.23 19.04
N ILE A 403 -7.77 -19.16 18.11
CA ILE A 403 -7.01 -19.13 16.85
C ILE A 403 -7.85 -19.68 15.70
N LEU A 404 -7.61 -19.12 14.52
CA LEU A 404 -8.12 -19.58 13.24
C LEU A 404 -6.95 -19.88 12.33
N PHE A 405 -6.95 -21.06 11.73
CA PHE A 405 -6.01 -21.50 10.71
C PHE A 405 -6.71 -21.55 9.35
N GLY A 406 -6.08 -21.02 8.32
CA GLY A 406 -6.62 -21.03 6.96
C GLY A 406 -5.63 -21.61 5.95
N GLU A 407 -6.19 -22.40 5.03
CA GLU A 407 -5.51 -22.96 3.86
C GLU A 407 -6.08 -22.30 2.60
N CYS A 408 -5.22 -21.90 1.67
CA CYS A 408 -5.59 -21.17 0.45
C CYS A 408 -5.33 -22.02 -0.80
N LYS A 409 -6.37 -22.25 -1.62
CA LYS A 409 -6.27 -23.09 -2.83
C LYS A 409 -6.78 -22.34 -4.07
N TRP A 410 -5.86 -21.77 -4.83
CA TRP A 410 -6.16 -21.16 -6.13
C TRP A 410 -6.02 -22.19 -7.25
N ARG A 411 -6.94 -23.18 -7.27
CA ARG A 411 -6.96 -24.27 -8.25
C ARG A 411 -8.40 -24.56 -8.67
N ASN A 412 -8.59 -25.00 -9.93
CA ASN A 412 -9.91 -25.38 -10.41
C ASN A 412 -10.42 -26.68 -9.75
N SER A 413 -9.52 -27.60 -9.41
CA SER A 413 -9.83 -28.85 -8.71
C SER A 413 -8.65 -29.29 -7.84
N PHE A 414 -8.95 -29.83 -6.68
CA PHE A 414 -8.00 -30.44 -5.75
C PHE A 414 -8.74 -31.36 -4.76
N ASN A 415 -8.03 -32.13 -3.97
CA ASN A 415 -8.62 -32.95 -2.94
C ASN A 415 -8.92 -32.08 -1.70
N GLU A 416 -10.18 -31.63 -1.57
CA GLU A 416 -10.63 -30.73 -0.49
C GLU A 416 -10.48 -31.38 0.88
N THR A 417 -10.87 -32.66 1.02
CA THR A 417 -10.78 -33.41 2.26
C THR A 417 -9.32 -33.51 2.72
N GLU A 418 -8.42 -33.88 1.83
CA GLU A 418 -6.98 -33.96 2.13
C GLU A 418 -6.39 -32.62 2.57
N ALA A 419 -6.82 -31.52 1.94
CA ALA A 419 -6.38 -30.18 2.30
C ALA A 419 -6.80 -29.81 3.73
N ILE A 420 -8.05 -30.12 4.12
CA ILE A 420 -8.58 -29.89 5.46
C ILE A 420 -7.86 -30.77 6.50
N GLU A 421 -7.68 -32.06 6.20
CA GLU A 421 -6.98 -33.00 7.08
C GLU A 421 -5.53 -32.56 7.32
N LYS A 422 -4.82 -32.10 6.28
CA LYS A 422 -3.47 -31.57 6.40
C LYS A 422 -3.44 -30.26 7.22
N LEU A 423 -4.40 -29.36 7.02
CA LEU A 423 -4.50 -28.15 7.82
C LEU A 423 -4.68 -28.49 9.31
N HIS A 424 -5.55 -29.46 9.61
CA HIS A 424 -5.78 -29.91 10.98
C HIS A 424 -4.51 -30.47 11.62
N GLN A 425 -3.76 -31.31 10.90
CA GLN A 425 -2.49 -31.88 11.39
C GLN A 425 -1.43 -30.79 11.64
N ARG A 426 -1.35 -29.78 10.76
CA ARG A 426 -0.39 -28.66 10.88
C ARG A 426 -0.75 -27.70 12.02
N ALA A 427 -2.02 -27.61 12.39
CA ALA A 427 -2.49 -26.77 13.50
C ALA A 427 -1.77 -27.11 14.83
N ASP A 428 -1.44 -28.37 15.06
CA ASP A 428 -0.70 -28.83 16.24
C ASP A 428 0.76 -28.35 16.30
N LEU A 429 1.31 -27.92 15.17
CA LEU A 429 2.68 -27.41 15.09
C LEU A 429 2.81 -25.97 15.59
N VAL A 430 1.71 -25.22 15.68
CA VAL A 430 1.69 -23.82 16.13
C VAL A 430 1.61 -23.73 17.63
N ARG A 431 2.71 -23.35 18.26
CA ARG A 431 2.82 -23.32 19.73
C ARG A 431 1.96 -22.24 20.37
N GLY A 432 1.43 -22.55 21.55
CA GLY A 432 0.71 -21.59 22.41
C GLY A 432 -0.81 -21.55 22.21
N TYR A 433 -1.33 -22.37 21.30
CA TYR A 433 -2.75 -22.56 21.03
C TYR A 433 -3.12 -24.04 21.04
N GLN A 434 -4.40 -24.34 21.24
CA GLN A 434 -4.93 -25.71 21.24
C GLN A 434 -5.64 -25.98 19.91
N ALA A 435 -5.08 -26.84 19.07
CA ALA A 435 -5.62 -27.17 17.76
C ALA A 435 -7.07 -27.69 17.80
N GLY A 436 -7.41 -28.51 18.83
CA GLY A 436 -8.77 -29.05 18.99
C GLY A 436 -9.86 -28.00 19.26
N ASN A 437 -9.49 -26.77 19.58
CA ASN A 437 -10.40 -25.63 19.75
C ASN A 437 -10.25 -24.55 18.68
N ALA A 438 -9.42 -24.80 17.68
CA ALA A 438 -9.18 -23.85 16.60
C ALA A 438 -10.36 -23.81 15.60
N TRP A 439 -10.54 -22.64 15.00
CA TRP A 439 -11.34 -22.50 13.79
C TRP A 439 -10.50 -22.90 12.57
N LEU A 440 -11.09 -23.59 11.62
CA LEU A 440 -10.45 -23.95 10.37
C LEU A 440 -11.17 -23.25 9.22
N MET A 441 -10.41 -22.72 8.28
CA MET A 441 -10.95 -22.00 7.13
C MET A 441 -10.28 -22.48 5.84
N LEU A 442 -11.08 -22.84 4.86
CA LEU A 442 -10.59 -23.21 3.53
C LEU A 442 -11.01 -22.13 2.53
N PHE A 443 -10.01 -21.40 2.02
CA PHE A 443 -10.18 -20.42 0.95
C PHE A 443 -9.96 -21.07 -0.40
N THR A 444 -10.90 -20.88 -1.33
CA THR A 444 -10.90 -21.59 -2.60
C THR A 444 -11.21 -20.67 -3.80
N LYS A 445 -10.70 -21.03 -4.97
CA LYS A 445 -11.03 -20.32 -6.22
C LYS A 445 -12.51 -20.46 -6.58
N ASN A 446 -13.07 -21.66 -6.43
CA ASN A 446 -14.47 -21.98 -6.71
C ASN A 446 -15.14 -22.51 -5.43
N PRO A 447 -16.47 -22.47 -5.30
CA PRO A 447 -17.16 -23.09 -4.18
C PRO A 447 -16.74 -24.55 -3.98
N VAL A 448 -16.57 -24.97 -2.73
CA VAL A 448 -16.28 -26.37 -2.41
C VAL A 448 -17.43 -27.28 -2.86
N SER A 449 -17.11 -28.55 -3.09
CA SER A 449 -18.09 -29.56 -3.51
C SER A 449 -19.21 -29.78 -2.48
N GLU A 450 -20.39 -30.15 -2.94
CA GLU A 450 -21.54 -30.48 -2.09
C GLU A 450 -21.20 -31.60 -1.08
N SER A 451 -20.44 -32.59 -1.51
CA SER A 451 -19.95 -33.66 -0.63
C SER A 451 -19.10 -33.17 0.52
N THR A 452 -18.23 -32.19 0.28
CA THR A 452 -17.42 -31.57 1.33
C THR A 452 -18.30 -30.72 2.25
N ARG A 453 -19.21 -29.91 1.71
CA ARG A 453 -20.15 -29.14 2.55
C ARG A 453 -20.97 -30.03 3.46
N THR A 454 -21.52 -31.14 2.94
CA THR A 454 -22.32 -32.10 3.72
C THR A 454 -21.47 -32.79 4.77
N ARG A 455 -20.22 -33.14 4.47
CA ARG A 455 -19.31 -33.80 5.42
C ARG A 455 -19.00 -32.97 6.65
N TYR A 456 -18.90 -31.67 6.49
CA TYR A 456 -18.53 -30.73 7.57
C TYR A 456 -19.69 -29.85 8.05
N MET A 457 -20.94 -30.17 7.67
CA MET A 457 -22.11 -29.34 7.99
C MET A 457 -22.39 -29.21 9.50
N ASP A 458 -21.98 -30.21 10.29
CA ASP A 458 -22.16 -30.24 11.75
C ASP A 458 -20.94 -29.66 12.49
N ASP A 459 -19.89 -29.27 11.78
CA ASP A 459 -18.69 -28.65 12.38
C ASP A 459 -18.79 -27.12 12.26
N GLU A 460 -19.31 -26.47 13.30
CA GLU A 460 -19.46 -25.01 13.37
C GLU A 460 -18.12 -24.27 13.27
N ARG A 461 -16.98 -24.95 13.47
CA ARG A 461 -15.64 -24.33 13.37
C ARG A 461 -14.99 -24.48 12.03
N MET A 462 -15.60 -25.21 11.08
CA MET A 462 -15.13 -25.31 9.71
C MET A 462 -15.86 -24.31 8.81
N VAL A 463 -15.12 -23.37 8.21
CA VAL A 463 -15.65 -22.32 7.35
C VAL A 463 -15.06 -22.42 5.95
N PHE A 464 -15.91 -22.28 4.94
CA PHE A 464 -15.51 -22.24 3.53
C PHE A 464 -15.70 -20.84 2.98
N VAL A 465 -14.70 -20.33 2.27
CA VAL A 465 -14.74 -19.01 1.63
C VAL A 465 -14.23 -19.15 0.20
N SER A 466 -15.12 -19.04 -0.78
CA SER A 466 -14.75 -19.02 -2.20
C SER A 466 -14.38 -17.62 -2.68
N ALA A 467 -13.81 -17.52 -3.89
CA ALA A 467 -13.54 -16.21 -4.49
C ALA A 467 -14.79 -15.34 -4.61
N GLU A 468 -15.98 -15.94 -4.80
CA GLU A 468 -17.26 -15.22 -4.82
C GLU A 468 -17.55 -14.57 -3.47
N GLU A 469 -17.35 -15.32 -2.38
CA GLU A 469 -17.60 -14.85 -1.01
C GLU A 469 -16.57 -13.81 -0.52
N LEU A 470 -15.39 -13.71 -1.14
CA LEU A 470 -14.43 -12.64 -0.85
C LEU A 470 -14.97 -11.24 -1.19
N TYR A 471 -15.84 -11.14 -2.19
CA TYR A 471 -16.37 -9.86 -2.71
C TYR A 471 -17.84 -9.62 -2.39
N THR A 472 -18.51 -10.58 -1.76
CA THR A 472 -19.90 -10.45 -1.28
C THR A 472 -19.91 -10.09 0.21
N ALA A 473 -19.59 -8.86 0.55
CA ALA A 473 -19.67 -8.37 1.94
C ALA A 473 -20.56 -7.16 2.06
#